data_c57f4c93e46b63bac0e93b92cdee8d9b
#
_entry.id   c57f4c93e46b63bac0e93b92cdee8d9b
#
_cell.length_a   1.000
_cell.length_b   1.000
_cell.length_c   1.000
_cell.angle_alpha   90.00
_cell.angle_beta   90.00
_cell.angle_gamma   90.00
#
_symmetry.space_group_name_H-M   'P 1'
#
loop_
_entity.id
_entity.type
_entity.pdbx_description
1 polymer ?
#
loop_
_entity_poly.entity_id
_entity_poly.type
_entity_poly.pdbx_seq_one_letter_code
_entity_poly.pdbx_strand_id
1 'polypeptide(L)'
;MAIRTRVWLAVLVLAAAILLVDYVTPPLVEFSTALVLPVLVAVWYLGRGPATMLALLLPFLQFLVTVVVREEPGVTTAVASGDFVIRTAVLLLAVFAITHVQAQQRRIRHLEKLLSICAFCKKIHTADGHWEALESYISSHSDTMFSHGICDDCMRTHYPGFALVSDEPPDDAR
;
A
#
# COMPACT_ATOMS: atom_id res chain seq x y z
N MET A 1 -2.61 0.54 -14.66
CA MET A 1 -4.03 0.10 -14.70
C MET A 1 -4.18 -1.42 -14.76
N ALA A 2 -3.48 -2.15 -15.61
CA ALA A 2 -3.63 -3.60 -15.81
C ALA A 2 -3.48 -4.50 -14.54
N ILE A 3 -2.58 -4.18 -13.62
CA ILE A 3 -2.35 -5.00 -12.41
C ILE A 3 -3.57 -4.92 -11.47
N ARG A 4 -4.10 -3.73 -11.25
CA ARG A 4 -5.25 -3.51 -10.37
C ARG A 4 -6.51 -4.23 -10.87
N THR A 5 -6.74 -4.23 -12.17
CA THR A 5 -7.85 -4.97 -12.79
C THR A 5 -7.70 -6.48 -12.63
N ARG A 6 -6.47 -7.01 -12.81
CA ARG A 6 -6.19 -8.45 -12.60
C ARG A 6 -6.41 -8.88 -11.16
N VAL A 7 -6.01 -8.06 -10.20
CA VAL A 7 -6.25 -8.33 -8.76
C VAL A 7 -7.75 -8.32 -8.45
N TRP A 8 -8.51 -7.38 -9.00
CA TRP A 8 -9.97 -7.37 -8.85
C TRP A 8 -10.62 -8.65 -9.38
N LEU A 9 -10.23 -9.08 -10.59
CA LEU A 9 -10.74 -10.32 -11.17
C LEU A 9 -10.37 -11.53 -10.29
N ALA A 10 -9.14 -11.62 -9.81
CA ALA A 10 -8.71 -12.72 -8.94
C ALA A 10 -9.49 -12.76 -7.63
N VAL A 11 -9.73 -11.61 -6.99
CA VAL A 11 -10.53 -11.52 -5.76
C VAL A 11 -11.97 -11.94 -5.99
N LEU A 12 -12.60 -11.50 -7.09
CA LEU A 12 -13.96 -11.88 -7.43
C LEU A 12 -14.10 -13.38 -7.77
N VAL A 13 -13.15 -13.93 -8.53
CA VAL A 13 -13.12 -15.37 -8.86
C VAL A 13 -12.93 -16.21 -7.60
N LEU A 14 -12.01 -15.79 -6.70
CA LEU A 14 -11.79 -16.47 -5.43
C LEU A 14 -13.05 -16.44 -4.54
N ALA A 15 -13.69 -15.27 -4.43
CA ALA A 15 -14.93 -15.14 -3.66
C ALA A 15 -16.06 -16.00 -4.24
N ALA A 16 -16.23 -15.99 -5.57
CA ALA A 16 -17.24 -16.80 -6.26
C ALA A 16 -16.97 -18.31 -6.09
N ALA A 17 -15.71 -18.74 -6.17
CA ALA A 17 -15.32 -20.13 -5.98
C ALA A 17 -15.63 -20.59 -4.54
N ILE A 18 -15.33 -19.77 -3.52
CA ILE A 18 -15.64 -20.11 -2.12
C ILE A 18 -17.15 -20.21 -1.91
N LEU A 19 -17.92 -19.25 -2.43
CA LEU A 19 -19.39 -19.28 -2.34
C LEU A 19 -19.99 -20.49 -3.04
N LEU A 20 -19.44 -20.89 -4.20
CA LEU A 20 -19.86 -22.07 -4.93
C LEU A 20 -19.57 -23.36 -4.16
N VAL A 21 -18.36 -23.46 -3.58
CA VAL A 21 -17.97 -24.60 -2.74
C VAL A 21 -18.89 -24.69 -1.53
N ASP A 22 -19.13 -23.58 -0.83
CA ASP A 22 -20.05 -23.53 0.30
C ASP A 22 -21.50 -23.92 -0.07
N TYR A 23 -21.95 -23.55 -1.27
CA TYR A 23 -23.26 -23.93 -1.78
C TYR A 23 -23.40 -25.43 -2.04
N VAL A 24 -22.34 -26.06 -2.60
CA VAL A 24 -22.35 -27.49 -3.00
C VAL A 24 -22.06 -28.42 -1.82
N THR A 25 -21.38 -27.90 -0.77
CA THR A 25 -20.97 -28.71 0.38
C THR A 25 -22.14 -28.87 1.39
N PRO A 26 -22.31 -30.05 1.99
CA PRO A 26 -23.32 -30.25 3.00
C PRO A 26 -23.06 -29.38 4.26
N PRO A 27 -24.12 -28.99 5.02
CA PRO A 27 -24.02 -28.00 6.11
C PRO A 27 -23.14 -28.42 7.30
N LEU A 28 -22.58 -29.63 7.28
CA LEU A 28 -21.63 -30.11 8.31
C LEU A 28 -20.23 -29.48 8.23
N VAL A 29 -19.87 -28.87 7.09
CA VAL A 29 -18.56 -28.28 6.88
C VAL A 29 -18.71 -26.82 6.47
N GLU A 30 -18.48 -25.92 7.38
CA GLU A 30 -18.59 -24.48 7.13
C GLU A 30 -17.32 -23.93 6.44
N PHE A 31 -17.36 -23.80 5.11
CA PHE A 31 -16.31 -23.12 4.33
C PHE A 31 -16.45 -21.58 4.34
N SER A 32 -17.49 -21.07 4.94
CA SER A 32 -17.77 -19.63 4.97
C SER A 32 -16.69 -18.79 5.67
N THR A 33 -15.91 -19.37 6.58
CA THR A 33 -14.75 -18.73 7.18
C THR A 33 -13.64 -18.42 6.16
N ALA A 34 -13.59 -19.15 5.03
CA ALA A 34 -12.62 -18.90 3.95
C ALA A 34 -12.89 -17.58 3.22
N LEU A 35 -14.07 -16.95 3.38
CA LEU A 35 -14.36 -15.61 2.85
C LEU A 35 -13.44 -14.50 3.42
N VAL A 36 -12.73 -14.79 4.50
CA VAL A 36 -11.66 -13.92 5.00
C VAL A 36 -10.55 -13.73 3.96
N LEU A 37 -10.21 -14.77 3.17
CA LEU A 37 -9.10 -14.73 2.20
C LEU A 37 -9.27 -13.65 1.12
N PRO A 38 -10.40 -13.57 0.38
CA PRO A 38 -10.57 -12.52 -0.63
C PRO A 38 -10.57 -11.11 -0.01
N VAL A 39 -11.05 -10.94 1.22
CA VAL A 39 -11.02 -9.65 1.93
C VAL A 39 -9.59 -9.27 2.30
N LEU A 40 -8.78 -10.23 2.79
CA LEU A 40 -7.35 -9.99 3.09
C LEU A 40 -6.57 -9.59 1.83
N VAL A 41 -6.76 -10.29 0.73
CA VAL A 41 -6.12 -9.93 -0.56
C VAL A 41 -6.55 -8.53 -0.99
N ALA A 42 -7.83 -8.18 -0.85
CA ALA A 42 -8.33 -6.86 -1.18
C ALA A 42 -7.71 -5.75 -0.32
N VAL A 43 -7.52 -5.97 0.99
CA VAL A 43 -6.85 -5.00 1.88
C VAL A 43 -5.42 -4.71 1.42
N TRP A 44 -4.67 -5.77 1.05
CA TRP A 44 -3.26 -5.62 0.67
C TRP A 44 -3.06 -4.93 -0.68
N TYR A 45 -3.85 -5.27 -1.69
CA TYR A 45 -3.63 -4.84 -3.06
C TYR A 45 -4.55 -3.71 -3.51
N LEU A 46 -5.78 -3.65 -3.03
CA LEU A 46 -6.79 -2.69 -3.47
C LEU A 46 -7.00 -1.55 -2.47
N GLY A 47 -6.63 -1.77 -1.20
CA GLY A 47 -6.76 -0.79 -0.13
C GLY A 47 -8.07 -0.87 0.66
N ARG A 48 -8.24 0.10 1.58
CA ARG A 48 -9.31 0.08 2.58
C ARG A 48 -10.73 0.08 1.98
N GLY A 49 -11.00 0.96 1.00
CA GLY A 49 -12.36 1.12 0.45
C GLY A 49 -12.93 -0.16 -0.15
N PRO A 50 -12.26 -0.77 -1.16
CA PRO A 50 -12.70 -2.03 -1.74
C PRO A 50 -12.83 -3.18 -0.73
N ALA A 51 -11.91 -3.27 0.23
CA ALA A 51 -11.94 -4.30 1.25
C ALA A 51 -13.16 -4.16 2.19
N THR A 52 -13.52 -2.94 2.60
CA THR A 52 -14.73 -2.72 3.40
C THR A 52 -16.00 -3.04 2.62
N MET A 53 -16.07 -2.72 1.33
CA MET A 53 -17.19 -3.11 0.48
C MET A 53 -17.34 -4.64 0.41
N LEU A 54 -16.25 -5.37 0.22
CA LEU A 54 -16.28 -6.83 0.20
C LEU A 54 -16.67 -7.43 1.56
N ALA A 55 -16.16 -6.85 2.66
CA ALA A 55 -16.49 -7.28 4.02
C ALA A 55 -17.98 -7.12 4.38
N LEU A 56 -18.70 -6.22 3.71
CA LEU A 56 -20.14 -6.06 3.85
C LEU A 56 -20.90 -6.94 2.85
N LEU A 57 -20.46 -6.96 1.58
CA LEU A 57 -21.20 -7.60 0.49
C LEU A 57 -21.18 -9.13 0.60
N LEU A 58 -20.02 -9.73 0.95
CA LEU A 58 -19.91 -11.20 0.96
C LEU A 58 -20.77 -11.86 2.04
N PRO A 59 -20.76 -11.41 3.32
CA PRO A 59 -21.67 -11.96 4.32
C PRO A 59 -23.14 -11.71 4.01
N PHE A 60 -23.46 -10.55 3.40
CA PHE A 60 -24.82 -10.23 2.99
C PHE A 60 -25.31 -11.18 1.88
N LEU A 61 -24.49 -11.45 0.87
CA LEU A 61 -24.82 -12.41 -0.18
C LEU A 61 -25.01 -13.82 0.38
N GLN A 62 -24.18 -14.24 1.32
CA GLN A 62 -24.31 -15.52 2.01
C GLN A 62 -25.61 -15.60 2.83
N PHE A 63 -25.94 -14.55 3.54
CA PHE A 63 -27.21 -14.46 4.27
C PHE A 63 -28.42 -14.64 3.33
N LEU A 64 -28.40 -13.96 2.17
CA LEU A 64 -29.46 -14.12 1.17
C LEU A 64 -29.56 -15.57 0.66
N VAL A 65 -28.42 -16.19 0.36
CA VAL A 65 -28.40 -17.60 -0.09
C VAL A 65 -28.97 -18.52 0.98
N THR A 66 -28.62 -18.33 2.24
CA THR A 66 -29.12 -19.16 3.35
C THR A 66 -30.64 -19.01 3.55
N VAL A 67 -31.14 -17.77 3.55
CA VAL A 67 -32.55 -17.50 3.86
C VAL A 67 -33.47 -17.76 2.66
N VAL A 68 -33.04 -17.42 1.43
CA VAL A 68 -33.92 -17.45 0.25
C VAL A 68 -33.79 -18.73 -0.53
N VAL A 69 -32.57 -19.31 -0.64
CA VAL A 69 -32.32 -20.43 -1.54
C VAL A 69 -32.33 -21.78 -0.81
N ARG A 70 -31.73 -21.84 0.38
CA ARG A 70 -31.57 -23.12 1.09
C ARG A 70 -32.83 -23.57 1.83
N GLU A 71 -33.70 -22.67 2.33
CA GLU A 71 -34.89 -22.97 3.14
C GLU A 71 -34.64 -24.11 4.15
N GLU A 72 -33.50 -24.08 4.86
CA GLU A 72 -33.08 -25.21 5.69
C GLU A 72 -34.03 -25.40 6.87
N PRO A 73 -34.59 -26.62 7.02
CA PRO A 73 -35.46 -26.94 8.17
C PRO A 73 -34.62 -26.90 9.46
N GLY A 74 -34.92 -25.94 10.33
CA GLY A 74 -34.25 -25.77 11.63
C GLY A 74 -33.36 -24.52 11.74
N VAL A 75 -32.98 -23.87 10.66
CA VAL A 75 -32.28 -22.57 10.69
C VAL A 75 -33.35 -21.47 10.75
N THR A 76 -33.58 -20.93 11.93
CA THR A 76 -34.45 -19.76 12.08
C THR A 76 -33.78 -18.52 11.51
N THR A 77 -34.56 -17.57 10.98
CA THR A 77 -34.08 -16.28 10.50
C THR A 77 -33.23 -15.53 11.56
N ALA A 78 -33.54 -15.78 12.84
CA ALA A 78 -32.79 -15.23 13.97
C ALA A 78 -31.36 -15.78 14.05
N VAL A 79 -31.16 -17.07 13.82
CA VAL A 79 -29.82 -17.70 13.80
C VAL A 79 -29.02 -17.19 12.59
N ALA A 80 -29.63 -17.16 11.40
CA ALA A 80 -29.01 -16.64 10.18
C ALA A 80 -28.61 -15.16 10.31
N SER A 81 -29.44 -14.33 10.96
CA SER A 81 -29.13 -12.93 11.20
C SER A 81 -27.99 -12.74 12.21
N GLY A 82 -27.95 -13.58 13.26
CA GLY A 82 -26.86 -13.60 14.23
C GLY A 82 -25.52 -13.94 13.58
N ASP A 83 -25.46 -14.97 12.75
CA ASP A 83 -24.28 -15.37 12.00
C ASP A 83 -23.80 -14.26 11.04
N PHE A 84 -24.71 -13.64 10.29
CA PHE A 84 -24.44 -12.50 9.43
C PHE A 84 -23.77 -11.34 10.20
N VAL A 85 -24.31 -10.96 11.36
CA VAL A 85 -23.78 -9.86 12.18
C VAL A 85 -22.38 -10.20 12.69
N ILE A 86 -22.19 -11.41 13.22
CA ILE A 86 -20.89 -11.83 13.75
C ILE A 86 -19.82 -11.84 12.64
N ARG A 87 -20.10 -12.44 11.50
CA ARG A 87 -19.16 -12.51 10.35
C ARG A 87 -18.81 -11.14 9.83
N THR A 88 -19.81 -10.28 9.66
CA THR A 88 -19.59 -8.89 9.22
C THR A 88 -18.72 -8.14 10.22
N ALA A 89 -18.98 -8.25 11.51
CA ALA A 89 -18.19 -7.61 12.55
C ALA A 89 -16.73 -8.10 12.56
N VAL A 90 -16.50 -9.40 12.44
CA VAL A 90 -15.16 -10.00 12.39
C VAL A 90 -14.38 -9.52 11.15
N LEU A 91 -15.02 -9.50 9.98
CA LEU A 91 -14.37 -9.03 8.75
C LEU A 91 -14.04 -7.54 8.81
N LEU A 92 -14.95 -6.71 9.32
CA LEU A 92 -14.70 -5.27 9.49
C LEU A 92 -13.58 -5.01 10.51
N LEU A 93 -13.55 -5.77 11.61
CA LEU A 93 -12.47 -5.68 12.60
C LEU A 93 -11.13 -6.07 11.98
N ALA A 94 -11.08 -7.13 11.18
CA ALA A 94 -9.87 -7.56 10.47
C ALA A 94 -9.39 -6.47 9.48
N VAL A 95 -10.28 -5.89 8.69
CA VAL A 95 -9.95 -4.78 7.77
C VAL A 95 -9.40 -3.58 8.57
N PHE A 96 -10.05 -3.22 9.67
CA PHE A 96 -9.62 -2.12 10.53
C PHE A 96 -8.22 -2.39 11.12
N ALA A 97 -8.00 -3.55 11.73
CA ALA A 97 -6.74 -3.91 12.35
C ALA A 97 -5.57 -3.88 11.34
N ILE A 98 -5.75 -4.51 10.17
CA ILE A 98 -4.72 -4.56 9.14
C ILE A 98 -4.42 -3.16 8.60
N THR A 99 -5.43 -2.36 8.30
CA THR A 99 -5.22 -0.99 7.79
C THR A 99 -4.56 -0.10 8.83
N HIS A 100 -4.87 -0.29 10.10
CA HIS A 100 -4.22 0.41 11.20
C HIS A 100 -2.73 0.06 11.30
N VAL A 101 -2.40 -1.24 11.28
CA VAL A 101 -1.00 -1.73 11.28
C VAL A 101 -0.23 -1.20 10.07
N GLN A 102 -0.82 -1.25 8.86
CA GLN A 102 -0.19 -0.70 7.66
C GLN A 102 0.07 0.81 7.77
N ALA A 103 -0.85 1.57 8.37
CA ALA A 103 -0.68 3.00 8.59
C ALA A 103 0.49 3.28 9.56
N GLN A 104 0.62 2.50 10.63
CA GLN A 104 1.73 2.60 11.58
C GLN A 104 3.07 2.29 10.91
N GLN A 105 3.14 1.20 10.15
CA GLN A 105 4.36 0.82 9.43
C GLN A 105 4.80 1.88 8.41
N ARG A 106 3.84 2.54 7.73
CA ARG A 106 4.16 3.65 6.81
C ARG A 106 4.77 4.85 7.55
N ARG A 107 4.28 5.17 8.75
CA ARG A 107 4.84 6.24 9.60
C ARG A 107 6.27 5.92 10.02
N ILE A 108 6.52 4.69 10.49
CA ILE A 108 7.85 4.25 10.89
C ILE A 108 8.82 4.35 9.71
N ARG A 109 8.48 3.79 8.55
CA ARG A 109 9.32 3.86 7.33
C ARG A 109 9.58 5.30 6.86
N HIS A 110 8.68 6.23 7.15
CA HIS A 110 8.91 7.65 6.81
C HIS A 110 9.96 8.29 7.72
N LEU A 111 9.97 7.92 9.00
CA LEU A 111 10.96 8.40 9.96
C LEU A 111 12.35 7.79 9.71
N GLU A 112 12.41 6.51 9.32
CA GLU A 112 13.67 5.83 8.96
C GLU A 112 14.38 6.42 7.73
N LYS A 113 13.67 7.18 6.89
CA LYS A 113 14.24 7.88 5.73
C LYS A 113 14.90 9.23 6.06
N LEU A 114 14.82 9.68 7.30
CA LEU A 114 15.46 10.92 7.72
C LEU A 114 16.95 10.68 7.94
N LEU A 115 17.78 11.12 7.00
CA LEU A 115 19.23 11.12 7.15
C LEU A 115 19.64 12.27 8.08
N SER A 116 20.36 11.94 9.15
CA SER A 116 20.96 12.94 10.01
C SER A 116 22.14 13.60 9.33
N ILE A 117 22.03 14.89 9.05
CA ILE A 117 23.08 15.67 8.36
C ILE A 117 23.67 16.68 9.33
N CYS A 118 24.99 16.78 9.38
CA CYS A 118 25.68 17.82 10.17
C CYS A 118 25.32 19.21 9.64
N ALA A 119 24.88 20.09 10.55
CA ALA A 119 24.48 21.46 10.20
C ALA A 119 25.63 22.27 9.58
N PHE A 120 26.88 21.99 9.93
CA PHE A 120 28.07 22.73 9.50
C PHE A 120 28.72 22.11 8.26
N CYS A 121 29.20 20.87 8.34
CA CYS A 121 29.99 20.26 7.27
C CYS A 121 29.18 19.39 6.29
N LYS A 122 27.85 19.28 6.51
CA LYS A 122 26.91 18.52 5.65
C LYS A 122 27.22 17.02 5.50
N LYS A 123 28.09 16.47 6.35
CA LYS A 123 28.30 15.00 6.40
C LYS A 123 27.06 14.31 6.90
N ILE A 124 26.82 13.09 6.43
CA ILE A 124 25.72 12.23 6.84
C ILE A 124 26.19 11.33 7.98
N HIS A 125 25.35 11.19 9.00
CA HIS A 125 25.53 10.22 10.08
C HIS A 125 24.94 8.87 9.64
N THR A 126 25.79 7.88 9.41
CA THR A 126 25.38 6.54 9.01
C THR A 126 24.83 5.73 10.18
N ALA A 127 24.10 4.64 9.88
CA ALA A 127 23.53 3.74 10.89
C ALA A 127 24.62 3.09 11.78
N ASP A 128 25.83 2.95 11.24
CA ASP A 128 27.01 2.40 11.95
C ASP A 128 27.70 3.42 12.88
N GLY A 129 27.14 4.63 12.99
CA GLY A 129 27.63 5.67 13.89
C GLY A 129 28.79 6.52 13.33
N HIS A 130 29.10 6.42 12.05
CA HIS A 130 30.15 7.18 11.40
C HIS A 130 29.62 8.39 10.63
N TRP A 131 30.47 9.42 10.47
CA TRP A 131 30.19 10.59 9.64
C TRP A 131 30.86 10.44 8.29
N GLU A 132 30.05 10.36 7.22
CA GLU A 132 30.50 10.17 5.84
C GLU A 132 30.15 11.39 4.98
N ALA A 133 30.92 11.65 3.92
CA ALA A 133 30.62 12.70 2.96
C ALA A 133 29.32 12.36 2.19
N LEU A 134 28.50 13.38 1.91
CA LEU A 134 27.21 13.24 1.23
C LEU A 134 27.37 12.50 -0.11
N GLU A 135 28.35 12.85 -0.89
CA GLU A 135 28.65 12.28 -2.21
C GLU A 135 29.00 10.79 -2.10
N SER A 136 29.85 10.42 -1.13
CA SER A 136 30.24 9.04 -0.86
C SER A 136 29.04 8.19 -0.49
N TYR A 137 28.21 8.69 0.45
CA TYR A 137 27.00 8.02 0.89
C TYR A 137 26.02 7.78 -0.26
N ILE A 138 25.75 8.79 -1.08
CA ILE A 138 24.81 8.64 -2.20
C ILE A 138 25.36 7.67 -3.26
N SER A 139 26.65 7.74 -3.58
CA SER A 139 27.27 6.82 -4.55
C SER A 139 27.23 5.36 -4.09
N SER A 140 27.33 5.10 -2.79
CA SER A 140 27.27 3.75 -2.23
C SER A 140 25.83 3.20 -2.09
N HIS A 141 24.81 4.08 -2.03
CA HIS A 141 23.41 3.72 -1.82
C HIS A 141 22.48 3.94 -3.04
N SER A 142 23.04 4.42 -4.16
CA SER A 142 22.33 4.59 -5.42
C SER A 142 23.26 4.41 -6.60
N ASP A 143 22.73 4.16 -7.80
CA ASP A 143 23.50 4.09 -9.06
C ASP A 143 23.88 5.48 -9.59
N THR A 144 23.86 6.51 -8.72
CA THR A 144 24.13 7.89 -9.11
C THR A 144 25.64 8.17 -9.06
N MET A 145 26.20 8.66 -10.17
CA MET A 145 27.57 9.17 -10.24
C MET A 145 27.55 10.69 -10.16
N PHE A 146 28.49 11.26 -9.40
CA PHE A 146 28.67 12.69 -9.30
C PHE A 146 29.71 13.18 -10.30
N SER A 147 29.39 14.26 -11.01
CA SER A 147 30.35 15.10 -11.72
C SER A 147 30.53 16.40 -10.97
N HIS A 148 31.75 16.96 -11.00
CA HIS A 148 32.03 18.25 -10.36
C HIS A 148 31.77 19.37 -11.33
N GLY A 149 31.01 20.36 -10.90
CA GLY A 149 30.76 21.59 -11.61
C GLY A 149 30.79 22.78 -10.65
N ILE A 150 30.82 23.97 -11.17
CA ILE A 150 30.75 25.22 -10.41
C ILE A 150 29.46 25.92 -10.86
N CYS A 151 28.58 26.25 -9.93
CA CYS A 151 27.38 27.03 -10.23
C CYS A 151 27.75 28.52 -10.43
N ASP A 152 26.87 29.27 -11.10
CA ASP A 152 27.10 30.67 -11.44
C ASP A 152 27.37 31.56 -10.21
N ASP A 153 26.71 31.29 -9.08
CA ASP A 153 26.93 32.07 -7.85
C ASP A 153 28.32 31.79 -7.27
N CYS A 154 28.76 30.53 -7.26
CA CYS A 154 30.11 30.18 -6.84
C CYS A 154 31.15 30.71 -7.80
N MET A 155 30.87 30.67 -9.12
CA MET A 155 31.74 31.24 -10.14
C MET A 155 31.94 32.75 -9.89
N ARG A 156 30.88 33.50 -9.67
CA ARG A 156 30.95 34.95 -9.36
C ARG A 156 31.69 35.26 -8.07
N THR A 157 31.51 34.42 -7.06
CA THR A 157 32.08 34.66 -5.72
C THR A 157 33.57 34.31 -5.68
N HIS A 158 33.97 33.17 -6.26
CA HIS A 158 35.31 32.61 -6.13
C HIS A 158 36.20 32.92 -7.34
N TYR A 159 35.59 33.23 -8.49
CA TYR A 159 36.29 33.51 -9.77
C TYR A 159 35.74 34.77 -10.46
N PRO A 160 35.75 35.93 -9.80
CA PRO A 160 35.11 37.14 -10.34
C PRO A 160 35.65 37.59 -11.70
N GLY A 161 36.89 37.18 -12.06
CA GLY A 161 37.50 37.50 -13.36
C GLY A 161 37.04 36.62 -14.54
N PHE A 162 36.30 35.52 -14.28
CA PHE A 162 35.81 34.61 -15.32
C PHE A 162 34.28 34.76 -15.56
N ALA A 163 33.57 35.51 -14.74
CA ALA A 163 32.13 35.64 -14.80
C ALA A 163 31.57 36.47 -15.97
N LEU A 164 32.41 37.05 -16.82
CA LEU A 164 31.98 38.04 -17.80
C LEU A 164 31.85 37.51 -19.25
N VAL A 165 31.94 36.20 -19.50
CA VAL A 165 31.95 35.67 -20.88
C VAL A 165 30.62 35.02 -21.30
N SER A 166 29.67 34.82 -20.40
CA SER A 166 28.47 34.01 -20.67
C SER A 166 27.14 34.77 -20.78
N ASP A 167 27.11 36.10 -20.69
CA ASP A 167 25.87 36.87 -20.79
C ASP A 167 25.58 37.40 -22.22
N GLU A 168 26.23 36.88 -23.27
CA GLU A 168 25.87 37.22 -24.64
C GLU A 168 24.90 36.13 -25.16
N PRO A 169 23.64 36.47 -25.45
CA PRO A 169 22.70 35.51 -26.04
C PRO A 169 23.21 35.12 -27.44
N PRO A 170 23.05 33.85 -27.87
CA PRO A 170 23.46 33.40 -29.18
C PRO A 170 22.77 34.22 -30.26
N ASP A 171 23.57 34.78 -31.19
CA ASP A 171 23.18 35.68 -32.28
C ASP A 171 22.40 34.95 -33.42
N ASP A 172 21.67 33.89 -33.12
CA ASP A 172 20.96 33.03 -34.08
C ASP A 172 19.44 33.27 -34.15
N ALA A 173 19.02 34.53 -34.04
CA ALA A 173 17.64 34.91 -34.31
C ALA A 173 17.53 36.02 -35.33
N ARG A 174 17.98 35.76 -36.61
CA ARG A 174 17.52 36.50 -37.78
C ARG A 174 17.19 35.57 -38.93
#